data_f390d63494e55868651da7dab0394f6b
#
_entry.id   f390d63494e55868651da7dab0394f6b
#
_cell.length_a   1.000
_cell.length_b   1.000
_cell.length_c   1.000
_cell.angle_alpha   90.00
_cell.angle_beta   90.00
_cell.angle_gamma   90.00
#
_symmetry.space_group_name_H-M   'P 1'
#
loop_
_entity.id
_entity.type
_entity.pdbx_description
1 polymer ?
#
loop_
_entity_poly.entity_id
_entity_poly.type
_entity_poly.pdbx_seq_one_letter_code
_entity_poly.pdbx_strand_id
1 'polypeptide(L)'
;PRSSVHIWERRSKMANETTMKNAPMLRISDLEVYYGAIHALKGLSLEVREGEIVTLIGANGAGKSTTLRTISGLIAPRSGAVEFEGKNIAGTGAHEIVRAGISQVPEGRRIFAEMTVLENLELGAFIRNDKDGIAADMEMVFTRFPRLKERIAQQAGTLSGGEQQMLAMGRALMSRPRLLLLDEPSMGLAPLLIKEIFSIIVDINKAGTTIL
;
A
#
# COMPACT_ATOMS: atom_id res chain seq x y z
N PRO A 1 -28.66 -11.34 43.36
CA PRO A 1 -28.03 -12.14 42.33
C PRO A 1 -28.25 -11.50 40.96
N ARG A 2 -27.70 -10.33 40.68
CA ARG A 2 -27.69 -9.66 39.36
C ARG A 2 -26.31 -9.10 38.97
N SER A 3 -25.22 -9.47 39.70
CA SER A 3 -23.88 -8.86 39.49
C SER A 3 -22.92 -9.71 38.66
N SER A 4 -23.21 -11.00 38.46
CA SER A 4 -22.26 -11.90 37.77
C SER A 4 -22.29 -11.80 36.23
N VAL A 5 -23.42 -11.43 35.62
CA VAL A 5 -23.55 -11.35 34.15
C VAL A 5 -22.79 -10.14 33.59
N HIS A 6 -22.83 -9.00 34.29
CA HIS A 6 -22.14 -7.78 33.84
C HIS A 6 -20.60 -7.86 33.90
N ILE A 7 -20.06 -8.66 34.83
CA ILE A 7 -18.58 -8.85 34.95
C ILE A 7 -18.08 -9.75 33.81
N TRP A 8 -18.87 -10.72 33.39
CA TRP A 8 -18.50 -11.64 32.30
C TRP A 8 -18.55 -10.96 30.94
N GLU A 9 -19.57 -10.15 30.65
CA GLU A 9 -19.65 -9.34 29.43
C GLU A 9 -18.52 -8.32 29.32
N ARG A 10 -18.13 -7.65 30.40
CA ARG A 10 -16.96 -6.75 30.40
C ARG A 10 -15.66 -7.49 30.13
N ARG A 11 -15.45 -8.67 30.73
CA ARG A 11 -14.24 -9.47 30.51
C ARG A 11 -14.16 -10.01 29.08
N SER A 12 -15.27 -10.45 28.50
CA SER A 12 -15.30 -10.92 27.12
C SER A 12 -15.10 -9.78 26.11
N LYS A 13 -15.67 -8.59 26.36
CA LYS A 13 -15.42 -7.38 25.53
C LYS A 13 -13.96 -6.93 25.63
N MET A 14 -13.39 -6.83 26.82
CA MET A 14 -11.97 -6.47 26.98
C MET A 14 -11.01 -7.53 26.38
N ALA A 15 -11.32 -8.81 26.51
CA ALA A 15 -10.54 -9.88 25.88
C ALA A 15 -10.64 -9.80 24.33
N ASN A 16 -11.83 -9.55 23.78
CA ASN A 16 -12.03 -9.36 22.35
C ASN A 16 -11.35 -8.08 21.84
N GLU A 17 -11.44 -6.95 22.57
CA GLU A 17 -10.75 -5.71 22.20
C GLU A 17 -9.23 -5.86 22.26
N THR A 18 -8.69 -6.57 23.23
CA THR A 18 -7.24 -6.85 23.34
C THR A 18 -6.79 -7.82 22.24
N THR A 19 -7.61 -8.81 21.89
CA THR A 19 -7.32 -9.75 20.79
C THR A 19 -7.41 -9.08 19.43
N MET A 20 -8.36 -8.14 19.23
CA MET A 20 -8.45 -7.35 18.00
C MET A 20 -7.29 -6.34 17.85
N LYS A 21 -6.78 -5.76 18.92
CA LYS A 21 -5.57 -4.92 18.88
C LYS A 21 -4.29 -5.67 18.52
N ASN A 22 -4.27 -6.99 18.64
CA ASN A 22 -3.12 -7.84 18.29
C ASN A 22 -3.26 -8.59 16.97
N ALA A 23 -4.41 -8.50 16.28
CA ALA A 23 -4.59 -9.13 14.98
C ALA A 23 -3.77 -8.40 13.90
N PRO A 24 -3.08 -9.10 13.01
CA PRO A 24 -2.36 -8.46 11.92
C PRO A 24 -3.33 -7.77 10.96
N MET A 25 -2.93 -6.60 10.44
CA MET A 25 -3.67 -5.88 9.41
C MET A 25 -3.69 -6.68 8.09
N LEU A 26 -2.55 -7.27 7.72
CA LEU A 26 -2.42 -8.17 6.59
C LEU A 26 -1.86 -9.51 7.09
N ARG A 27 -2.50 -10.61 6.69
CA ARG A 27 -2.00 -11.98 6.90
C ARG A 27 -2.01 -12.73 5.59
N ILE A 28 -0.89 -13.33 5.28
CA ILE A 28 -0.75 -14.28 4.16
C ILE A 28 -0.44 -15.64 4.76
N SER A 29 -1.15 -16.68 4.30
CA SER A 29 -0.99 -18.05 4.77
C SER A 29 -0.85 -19.00 3.60
N ASP A 30 0.28 -19.72 3.56
CA ASP A 30 0.61 -20.79 2.60
C ASP A 30 0.31 -20.43 1.15
N LEU A 31 0.70 -19.21 0.74
CA LEU A 31 0.36 -18.65 -0.56
C LEU A 31 1.13 -19.33 -1.69
N GLU A 32 0.40 -19.91 -2.63
CA GLU A 32 0.91 -20.56 -3.82
C GLU A 32 0.52 -19.77 -5.06
N VAL A 33 1.51 -19.32 -5.84
CA VAL A 33 1.28 -18.55 -7.07
C VAL A 33 2.05 -19.15 -8.23
N TYR A 34 1.40 -19.22 -9.37
CA TYR A 34 1.97 -19.77 -10.62
C TYR A 34 1.83 -18.79 -11.78
N TYR A 35 2.82 -18.74 -12.63
CA TYR A 35 2.78 -18.16 -13.98
C TYR A 35 2.85 -19.30 -15.00
N GLY A 36 1.69 -19.78 -15.45
CA GLY A 36 1.62 -21.01 -16.24
C GLY A 36 2.21 -22.20 -15.47
N ALA A 37 3.30 -22.77 -15.98
CA ALA A 37 4.01 -23.88 -15.32
C ALA A 37 5.04 -23.43 -14.27
N ILE A 38 5.34 -22.13 -14.17
CA ILE A 38 6.37 -21.62 -13.25
C ILE A 38 5.76 -21.41 -11.87
N HIS A 39 6.25 -22.14 -10.87
CA HIS A 39 5.86 -21.99 -9.46
C HIS A 39 6.62 -20.80 -8.84
N ALA A 40 5.97 -19.65 -8.79
CA ALA A 40 6.59 -18.38 -8.38
C ALA A 40 6.61 -18.16 -6.87
N LEU A 41 5.50 -18.49 -6.15
CA LEU A 41 5.47 -18.51 -4.70
C LEU A 41 5.12 -19.90 -4.20
N LYS A 42 5.89 -20.36 -3.21
CA LYS A 42 5.90 -21.76 -2.72
C LYS A 42 5.57 -21.78 -1.23
N GLY A 43 4.29 -21.60 -0.87
CA GLY A 43 3.84 -21.63 0.53
C GLY A 43 4.30 -20.41 1.33
N LEU A 44 4.25 -19.20 0.75
CA LEU A 44 4.64 -17.99 1.45
C LEU A 44 3.63 -17.66 2.56
N SER A 45 4.15 -17.43 3.78
CA SER A 45 3.37 -16.93 4.91
C SER A 45 4.06 -15.72 5.53
N LEU A 46 3.30 -14.66 5.81
CA LEU A 46 3.78 -13.46 6.49
C LEU A 46 2.63 -12.71 7.16
N GLU A 47 2.96 -11.87 8.13
CA GLU A 47 2.03 -10.95 8.78
C GLU A 47 2.60 -9.53 8.78
N VAL A 48 1.69 -8.54 8.64
CA VAL A 48 1.99 -7.12 8.78
C VAL A 48 0.98 -6.54 9.77
N ARG A 49 1.46 -5.88 10.83
CA ARG A 49 0.58 -5.21 11.79
C ARG A 49 0.38 -3.75 11.41
N GLU A 50 -0.70 -3.19 11.91
CA GLU A 50 -0.99 -1.77 11.72
C GLU A 50 0.16 -0.88 12.22
N GLY A 51 0.56 0.09 11.42
CA GLY A 51 1.64 1.03 11.74
C GLY A 51 3.05 0.48 11.55
N GLU A 52 3.25 -0.77 11.14
CA GLU A 52 4.57 -1.32 10.86
C GLU A 52 5.10 -0.89 9.48
N ILE A 53 6.43 -0.86 9.36
CA ILE A 53 7.16 -0.91 8.08
C ILE A 53 7.77 -2.30 7.99
N VAL A 54 7.29 -3.12 7.06
CA VAL A 54 7.81 -4.46 6.80
C VAL A 54 8.55 -4.48 5.46
N THR A 55 9.67 -5.17 5.37
CA THR A 55 10.47 -5.26 4.16
C THR A 55 10.63 -6.71 3.73
N LEU A 56 10.29 -6.98 2.47
CA LEU A 56 10.57 -8.26 1.83
C LEU A 56 12.00 -8.27 1.30
N ILE A 57 12.84 -9.16 1.81
CA ILE A 57 14.24 -9.30 1.39
C ILE A 57 14.39 -10.60 0.59
N GLY A 58 15.07 -10.52 -0.54
CA GLY A 58 15.34 -11.68 -1.39
C GLY A 58 16.00 -11.28 -2.70
N ALA A 59 16.65 -12.24 -3.36
CA ALA A 59 17.25 -12.06 -4.68
C ALA A 59 16.20 -11.69 -5.74
N ASN A 60 16.65 -11.24 -6.91
CA ASN A 60 15.76 -11.05 -8.06
C ASN A 60 15.14 -12.40 -8.44
N GLY A 61 13.82 -12.40 -8.65
CA GLY A 61 13.06 -13.64 -8.89
C GLY A 61 12.62 -14.38 -7.63
N ALA A 62 12.94 -13.90 -6.40
CA ALA A 62 12.49 -14.53 -5.15
C ALA A 62 10.98 -14.38 -4.86
N GLY A 63 10.22 -13.72 -5.73
CA GLY A 63 8.78 -13.59 -5.60
C GLY A 63 8.29 -12.30 -4.92
N LYS A 64 9.16 -11.33 -4.59
CA LYS A 64 8.78 -10.06 -3.93
C LYS A 64 7.66 -9.33 -4.67
N SER A 65 7.87 -8.97 -5.93
CA SER A 65 6.85 -8.30 -6.77
C SER A 65 5.62 -9.18 -7.01
N THR A 66 5.78 -10.51 -7.09
CA THR A 66 4.66 -11.45 -7.21
C THR A 66 3.78 -11.40 -5.97
N THR A 67 4.37 -11.35 -4.77
CA THR A 67 3.65 -11.20 -3.51
C THR A 67 2.84 -9.91 -3.50
N LEU A 68 3.47 -8.76 -3.82
CA LEU A 68 2.78 -7.46 -3.86
C LEU A 68 1.65 -7.44 -4.89
N ARG A 69 1.87 -8.00 -6.08
CA ARG A 69 0.84 -8.11 -7.13
C ARG A 69 -0.31 -9.03 -6.75
N THR A 70 -0.05 -10.07 -5.95
CA THR A 70 -1.12 -10.95 -5.44
C THR A 70 -1.95 -10.24 -4.38
N ILE A 71 -1.32 -9.50 -3.45
CA ILE A 71 -2.03 -8.70 -2.45
C ILE A 71 -2.89 -7.63 -3.13
N SER A 72 -2.38 -6.96 -4.17
CA SER A 72 -3.11 -5.92 -4.91
C SER A 72 -4.16 -6.44 -5.91
N GLY A 73 -4.38 -7.76 -5.97
CA GLY A 73 -5.41 -8.37 -6.81
C GLY A 73 -5.07 -8.41 -8.31
N LEU A 74 -3.80 -8.16 -8.68
CA LEU A 74 -3.33 -8.24 -10.06
C LEU A 74 -3.03 -9.69 -10.49
N ILE A 75 -2.79 -10.58 -9.54
CA ILE A 75 -2.53 -12.00 -9.75
C ILE A 75 -3.38 -12.79 -8.76
N ALA A 76 -4.17 -13.72 -9.27
CA ALA A 76 -4.91 -14.64 -8.41
C ALA A 76 -3.99 -15.77 -7.90
N PRO A 77 -3.96 -16.08 -6.61
CA PRO A 77 -3.23 -17.23 -6.10
C PRO A 77 -3.91 -18.54 -6.53
N ARG A 78 -3.13 -19.61 -6.62
CA ARG A 78 -3.65 -20.96 -6.86
C ARG A 78 -4.24 -21.58 -5.59
N SER A 79 -3.60 -21.32 -4.44
CA SER A 79 -4.05 -21.74 -3.11
C SER A 79 -3.43 -20.84 -2.04
N GLY A 80 -3.83 -21.04 -0.80
CA GLY A 80 -3.48 -20.19 0.33
C GLY A 80 -4.50 -19.08 0.54
N ALA A 81 -4.24 -18.21 1.50
CA ALA A 81 -5.13 -17.11 1.84
C ALA A 81 -4.37 -15.78 1.93
N VAL A 82 -5.06 -14.70 1.56
CA VAL A 82 -4.63 -13.32 1.80
C VAL A 82 -5.76 -12.63 2.55
N GLU A 83 -5.53 -12.31 3.81
CA GLU A 83 -6.51 -11.65 4.67
C GLU A 83 -6.07 -10.21 4.95
N PHE A 84 -6.95 -9.27 4.71
CA PHE A 84 -6.77 -7.87 5.07
C PHE A 84 -7.86 -7.48 6.07
N GLU A 85 -7.45 -7.07 7.29
CA GLU A 85 -8.35 -6.75 8.39
C GLU A 85 -9.38 -7.86 8.67
N GLY A 86 -8.90 -9.11 8.67
CA GLY A 86 -9.72 -10.30 8.92
C GLY A 86 -10.66 -10.72 7.78
N LYS A 87 -10.60 -10.04 6.62
CA LYS A 87 -11.36 -10.41 5.42
C LYS A 87 -10.46 -11.06 4.39
N ASN A 88 -10.82 -12.22 3.87
CA ASN A 88 -10.10 -12.83 2.77
C ASN A 88 -10.31 -12.00 1.49
N ILE A 89 -9.19 -11.56 0.90
CA ILE A 89 -9.13 -10.76 -0.33
C ILE A 89 -8.49 -11.52 -1.50
N ALA A 90 -8.14 -12.79 -1.31
CA ALA A 90 -7.54 -13.60 -2.37
C ALA A 90 -8.48 -13.70 -3.59
N GLY A 91 -7.97 -13.37 -4.77
CA GLY A 91 -8.77 -13.35 -6.01
C GLY A 91 -9.74 -12.18 -6.15
N THR A 92 -9.76 -11.24 -5.21
CA THR A 92 -10.53 -9.99 -5.32
C THR A 92 -9.91 -9.08 -6.38
N GLY A 93 -10.73 -8.41 -7.18
CA GLY A 93 -10.27 -7.51 -8.23
C GLY A 93 -9.55 -6.27 -7.69
N ALA A 94 -8.54 -5.77 -8.42
CA ALA A 94 -7.67 -4.68 -7.97
C ALA A 94 -8.45 -3.42 -7.55
N HIS A 95 -9.54 -3.07 -8.22
CA HIS A 95 -10.35 -1.90 -7.88
C HIS A 95 -11.02 -2.03 -6.50
N GLU A 96 -11.48 -3.24 -6.12
CA GLU A 96 -12.03 -3.50 -4.80
C GLU A 96 -10.92 -3.52 -3.72
N ILE A 97 -9.73 -3.98 -4.06
CA ILE A 97 -8.55 -3.93 -3.18
C ILE A 97 -8.21 -2.47 -2.84
N VAL A 98 -8.22 -1.56 -3.83
CA VAL A 98 -7.99 -0.13 -3.58
C VAL A 98 -9.10 0.45 -2.71
N ARG A 99 -10.37 0.10 -2.94
CA ARG A 99 -11.49 0.50 -2.07
C ARG A 99 -11.36 -0.03 -0.65
N ALA A 100 -10.77 -1.21 -0.48
CA ALA A 100 -10.50 -1.76 0.85
C ALA A 100 -9.38 -1.01 1.59
N GLY A 101 -8.63 -0.13 0.93
CA GLY A 101 -7.58 0.69 1.53
C GLY A 101 -6.16 0.17 1.30
N ILE A 102 -5.93 -0.63 0.26
CA ILE A 102 -4.60 -1.07 -0.15
C ILE A 102 -4.24 -0.39 -1.46
N SER A 103 -3.10 0.32 -1.52
CA SER A 103 -2.56 0.88 -2.76
C SER A 103 -1.16 0.38 -3.02
N GLN A 104 -0.79 0.26 -4.29
CA GLN A 104 0.53 -0.18 -4.71
C GLN A 104 1.23 0.88 -5.56
N VAL A 105 2.50 1.12 -5.25
CA VAL A 105 3.47 1.77 -6.14
C VAL A 105 4.30 0.66 -6.79
N PRO A 106 4.04 0.33 -8.06
CA PRO A 106 4.73 -0.79 -8.73
C PRO A 106 6.15 -0.40 -9.12
N GLU A 107 6.97 -1.41 -9.37
CA GLU A 107 8.29 -1.25 -9.97
C GLU A 107 8.20 -0.48 -11.32
N GLY A 108 9.17 0.39 -11.58
CA GLY A 108 9.23 1.20 -12.79
C GLY A 108 8.26 2.39 -12.76
N ARG A 109 7.81 2.82 -11.57
CA ARG A 109 7.01 4.03 -11.29
C ARG A 109 5.59 4.01 -11.87
N ARG A 110 5.40 3.55 -13.11
CA ARG A 110 4.13 3.40 -13.82
C ARG A 110 3.26 4.66 -13.74
N ILE A 111 3.86 5.81 -13.96
CA ILE A 111 3.14 7.08 -14.15
C ILE A 111 2.46 7.10 -15.53
N PHE A 112 1.44 7.95 -15.69
CA PHE A 112 0.82 8.26 -16.98
C PHE A 112 1.63 9.38 -17.63
N ALA A 113 2.57 9.03 -18.52
CA ALA A 113 3.59 9.92 -19.05
C ALA A 113 3.01 11.11 -19.83
N GLU A 114 1.93 10.88 -20.57
CA GLU A 114 1.26 11.88 -21.40
C GLU A 114 0.35 12.85 -20.60
N MET A 115 0.09 12.52 -19.34
CA MET A 115 -0.72 13.35 -18.45
C MET A 115 0.17 14.27 -17.62
N THR A 116 -0.40 15.37 -17.17
CA THR A 116 0.27 16.29 -16.23
C THR A 116 0.47 15.66 -14.85
N VAL A 117 1.29 16.31 -14.02
CA VAL A 117 1.44 15.95 -12.60
C VAL A 117 0.08 15.99 -11.90
N LEU A 118 -0.70 17.06 -12.10
CA LEU A 118 -2.04 17.21 -11.51
C LEU A 118 -2.96 16.06 -11.89
N GLU A 119 -3.12 15.78 -13.17
CA GLU A 119 -3.99 14.70 -13.66
C GLU A 119 -3.58 13.33 -13.13
N ASN A 120 -2.28 13.05 -13.01
CA ASN A 120 -1.79 11.82 -12.37
C ASN A 120 -2.24 11.72 -10.91
N LEU A 121 -2.16 12.82 -10.14
CA LEU A 121 -2.58 12.84 -8.75
C LEU A 121 -4.11 12.71 -8.61
N GLU A 122 -4.88 13.39 -9.44
CA GLU A 122 -6.35 13.30 -9.47
C GLU A 122 -6.82 11.87 -9.74
N LEU A 123 -6.17 11.16 -10.67
CA LEU A 123 -6.44 9.73 -10.90
C LEU A 123 -6.21 8.86 -9.67
N GLY A 124 -5.29 9.23 -8.78
CA GLY A 124 -5.10 8.55 -7.50
C GLY A 124 -6.33 8.59 -6.59
N ALA A 125 -7.14 9.63 -6.72
CA ALA A 125 -8.40 9.82 -5.98
C ALA A 125 -9.64 9.30 -6.72
N PHE A 126 -9.51 8.63 -7.87
CA PHE A 126 -10.61 8.25 -8.76
C PHE A 126 -11.76 7.48 -8.07
N ILE A 127 -11.45 6.70 -7.04
CA ILE A 127 -12.47 5.92 -6.29
C ILE A 127 -13.21 6.75 -5.24
N ARG A 128 -12.86 8.01 -5.04
CA ARG A 128 -13.33 8.89 -3.96
C ARG A 128 -14.30 9.94 -4.49
N ASN A 129 -15.21 10.38 -3.62
CA ASN A 129 -16.21 11.41 -3.93
C ASN A 129 -16.18 12.59 -2.92
N ASP A 130 -15.29 12.56 -1.93
CA ASP A 130 -15.14 13.57 -0.88
C ASP A 130 -14.25 14.73 -1.36
N LYS A 131 -14.82 15.67 -2.08
CA LYS A 131 -14.09 16.80 -2.71
C LYS A 131 -13.16 17.55 -1.76
N ASP A 132 -13.65 17.91 -0.57
CA ASP A 132 -12.86 18.63 0.43
C ASP A 132 -11.69 17.79 0.94
N GLY A 133 -11.90 16.49 1.15
CA GLY A 133 -10.87 15.56 1.53
C GLY A 133 -9.83 15.33 0.42
N ILE A 134 -10.24 15.27 -0.84
CA ILE A 134 -9.33 15.18 -1.99
C ILE A 134 -8.44 16.43 -2.08
N ALA A 135 -9.04 17.62 -1.90
CA ALA A 135 -8.28 18.88 -1.90
C ALA A 135 -7.26 18.94 -0.75
N ALA A 136 -7.65 18.53 0.45
CA ALA A 136 -6.74 18.46 1.60
C ALA A 136 -5.59 17.48 1.38
N ASP A 137 -5.85 16.30 0.78
CA ASP A 137 -4.82 15.33 0.48
C ASP A 137 -3.89 15.79 -0.64
N MET A 138 -4.39 16.53 -1.61
CA MET A 138 -3.58 17.16 -2.65
C MET A 138 -2.56 18.13 -2.04
N GLU A 139 -2.98 18.99 -1.12
CA GLU A 139 -2.07 19.91 -0.40
C GLU A 139 -1.09 19.14 0.49
N MET A 140 -1.52 18.05 1.13
CA MET A 140 -0.63 17.18 1.91
C MET A 140 0.43 16.53 1.00
N VAL A 141 0.06 16.05 -0.19
CA VAL A 141 0.99 15.51 -1.19
C VAL A 141 1.98 16.60 -1.63
N PHE A 142 1.53 17.81 -1.92
CA PHE A 142 2.43 18.93 -2.29
C PHE A 142 3.35 19.37 -1.16
N THR A 143 2.91 19.27 0.09
CA THR A 143 3.74 19.52 1.27
C THR A 143 4.88 18.49 1.38
N ARG A 144 4.56 17.20 1.11
CA ARG A 144 5.55 16.11 1.15
C ARG A 144 6.48 16.09 -0.08
N PHE A 145 5.97 16.53 -1.23
CA PHE A 145 6.66 16.54 -2.51
C PHE A 145 6.59 17.92 -3.16
N PRO A 146 7.31 18.96 -2.62
CA PRO A 146 7.21 20.33 -3.10
C PRO A 146 7.52 20.47 -4.60
N ARG A 147 8.43 19.65 -5.13
CA ARG A 147 8.78 19.62 -6.55
C ARG A 147 7.59 19.30 -7.45
N LEU A 148 6.64 18.49 -6.99
CA LEU A 148 5.44 18.21 -7.76
C LEU A 148 4.53 19.44 -7.85
N LYS A 149 4.45 20.27 -6.79
CA LYS A 149 3.69 21.52 -6.81
C LYS A 149 4.27 22.52 -7.80
N GLU A 150 5.61 22.66 -7.82
CA GLU A 150 6.32 23.54 -8.76
C GLU A 150 6.08 23.15 -10.23
N ARG A 151 5.75 21.88 -10.49
CA ARG A 151 5.62 21.28 -11.82
C ARG A 151 4.22 20.76 -12.11
N ILE A 152 3.22 21.30 -11.44
CA ILE A 152 1.85 20.79 -11.43
C ILE A 152 1.24 20.62 -12.84
N ALA A 153 1.54 21.54 -13.75
CA ALA A 153 1.07 21.53 -15.14
C ALA A 153 2.03 20.85 -16.12
N GLN A 154 3.19 20.33 -15.64
CA GLN A 154 4.18 19.68 -16.49
C GLN A 154 3.74 18.26 -16.83
N GLN A 155 4.01 17.81 -18.06
CA GLN A 155 3.81 16.41 -18.44
C GLN A 155 4.72 15.48 -17.62
N ALA A 156 4.14 14.45 -17.03
CA ALA A 156 4.80 13.54 -16.12
C ALA A 156 5.96 12.78 -16.76
N GLY A 157 5.88 12.48 -18.06
CA GLY A 157 6.94 11.83 -18.81
C GLY A 157 8.25 12.63 -18.90
N THR A 158 8.19 13.97 -18.74
CA THR A 158 9.35 14.86 -18.80
C THR A 158 10.02 15.11 -17.45
N LEU A 159 9.47 14.56 -16.36
CA LEU A 159 10.05 14.62 -15.02
C LEU A 159 11.31 13.77 -14.92
N SER A 160 12.23 14.16 -14.02
CA SER A 160 13.36 13.29 -13.64
C SER A 160 12.88 11.98 -13.00
N GLY A 161 13.73 10.95 -13.00
CA GLY A 161 13.37 9.67 -12.41
C GLY A 161 12.95 9.73 -10.94
N GLY A 162 13.55 10.63 -10.16
CA GLY A 162 13.16 10.85 -8.76
C GLY A 162 11.81 11.54 -8.63
N GLU A 163 11.54 12.56 -9.44
CA GLU A 163 10.24 13.24 -9.47
C GLU A 163 9.12 12.32 -9.93
N GLN A 164 9.39 11.43 -10.90
CA GLN A 164 8.44 10.38 -11.31
C GLN A 164 8.14 9.40 -10.19
N GLN A 165 9.14 9.04 -9.37
CA GLN A 165 8.94 8.18 -8.19
C GLN A 165 8.09 8.89 -7.13
N MET A 166 8.37 10.16 -6.86
CA MET A 166 7.57 11.01 -5.97
C MET A 166 6.11 11.12 -6.46
N LEU A 167 5.92 11.29 -7.78
CA LEU A 167 4.60 11.36 -8.38
C LEU A 167 3.83 10.02 -8.23
N ALA A 168 4.49 8.89 -8.45
CA ALA A 168 3.88 7.57 -8.27
C ALA A 168 3.45 7.34 -6.80
N MET A 169 4.28 7.75 -5.84
CA MET A 169 3.95 7.69 -4.41
C MET A 169 2.81 8.67 -4.06
N GLY A 170 2.88 9.91 -4.53
CA GLY A 170 1.84 10.92 -4.34
C GLY A 170 0.49 10.44 -4.87
N ARG A 171 0.46 9.87 -6.07
CA ARG A 171 -0.75 9.27 -6.66
C ARG A 171 -1.32 8.15 -5.81
N ALA A 172 -0.49 7.28 -5.27
CA ALA A 172 -0.94 6.21 -4.38
C ALA A 172 -1.54 6.77 -3.08
N LEU A 173 -0.96 7.83 -2.52
CA LEU A 173 -1.46 8.49 -1.30
C LEU A 173 -2.83 9.15 -1.50
N MET A 174 -3.15 9.62 -2.70
CA MET A 174 -4.45 10.24 -3.00
C MET A 174 -5.64 9.31 -2.77
N SER A 175 -5.45 7.98 -2.76
CA SER A 175 -6.50 7.02 -2.41
C SER A 175 -6.72 6.87 -0.90
N ARG A 176 -5.93 7.53 -0.02
CA ARG A 176 -5.89 7.35 1.45
C ARG A 176 -5.68 5.90 1.86
N PRO A 177 -4.59 5.25 1.45
CA PRO A 177 -4.36 3.86 1.78
C PRO A 177 -4.08 3.68 3.27
N ARG A 178 -4.60 2.60 3.84
CA ARG A 178 -4.20 2.10 5.17
C ARG A 178 -2.96 1.21 5.08
N LEU A 179 -2.81 0.52 3.94
CA LEU A 179 -1.62 -0.27 3.59
C LEU A 179 -1.08 0.21 2.24
N LEU A 180 0.17 0.67 2.23
CA LEU A 180 0.88 1.06 1.02
C LEU A 180 1.93 0.02 0.68
N LEU A 181 1.81 -0.57 -0.50
CA LEU A 181 2.75 -1.54 -1.07
C LEU A 181 3.75 -0.82 -1.97
N LEU A 182 5.05 -1.00 -1.72
CA LEU A 182 6.13 -0.34 -2.46
C LEU A 182 7.05 -1.38 -3.11
N ASP A 183 7.04 -1.47 -4.43
CA ASP A 183 7.86 -2.41 -5.19
C ASP A 183 9.14 -1.72 -5.67
N GLU A 184 10.29 -2.03 -5.05
CA GLU A 184 11.62 -1.48 -5.35
C GLU A 184 11.63 0.07 -5.45
N PRO A 185 11.16 0.81 -4.41
CA PRO A 185 10.92 2.26 -4.50
C PRO A 185 12.18 3.10 -4.73
N SER A 186 13.37 2.55 -4.52
CA SER A 186 14.66 3.22 -4.68
C SER A 186 15.39 2.84 -5.97
N MET A 187 14.86 1.91 -6.76
CA MET A 187 15.57 1.39 -7.93
C MET A 187 15.82 2.46 -8.99
N GLY A 188 17.08 2.55 -9.45
CA GLY A 188 17.49 3.49 -10.50
C GLY A 188 17.51 4.97 -10.07
N LEU A 189 17.55 5.24 -8.76
CA LEU A 189 17.69 6.59 -8.22
C LEU A 189 19.12 6.90 -7.78
N ALA A 190 19.49 8.19 -7.85
CA ALA A 190 20.76 8.68 -7.30
C ALA A 190 20.78 8.53 -5.75
N PRO A 191 21.95 8.31 -5.13
CA PRO A 191 22.07 8.04 -3.69
C PRO A 191 21.38 9.07 -2.78
N LEU A 192 21.40 10.35 -3.17
CA LEU A 192 20.74 11.42 -2.42
C LEU A 192 19.22 11.27 -2.44
N LEU A 193 18.64 10.94 -3.60
CA LEU A 193 17.20 10.72 -3.76
C LEU A 193 16.73 9.44 -3.05
N ILE A 194 17.58 8.43 -2.96
CA ILE A 194 17.26 7.21 -2.17
C ILE A 194 17.02 7.58 -0.72
N LYS A 195 17.90 8.39 -0.11
CA LYS A 195 17.73 8.84 1.27
C LYS A 195 16.45 9.65 1.46
N GLU A 196 16.14 10.53 0.51
CA GLU A 196 14.93 11.35 0.52
C GLU A 196 13.67 10.47 0.45
N ILE A 197 13.61 9.50 -0.47
CA ILE A 197 12.48 8.56 -0.60
C ILE A 197 12.28 7.76 0.70
N PHE A 198 13.34 7.23 1.31
CA PHE A 198 13.21 6.51 2.57
C PHE A 198 12.77 7.41 3.73
N SER A 199 13.22 8.67 3.80
CA SER A 199 12.72 9.64 4.77
C SER A 199 11.21 9.86 4.60
N ILE A 200 10.75 10.03 3.36
CA ILE A 200 9.33 10.21 3.03
C ILE A 200 8.52 8.96 3.42
N ILE A 201 9.02 7.75 3.16
CA ILE A 201 8.36 6.49 3.56
C ILE A 201 8.16 6.45 5.09
N VAL A 202 9.18 6.81 5.86
CA VAL A 202 9.09 6.89 7.32
C VAL A 202 8.05 7.93 7.76
N ASP A 203 7.98 9.09 7.10
CA ASP A 203 7.02 10.14 7.44
C ASP A 203 5.58 9.77 7.05
N ILE A 204 5.39 9.02 5.97
CA ILE A 204 4.09 8.42 5.59
C ILE A 204 3.63 7.43 6.67
N ASN A 205 4.55 6.59 7.14
CA ASN A 205 4.25 5.62 8.19
C ASN A 205 3.90 6.29 9.52
N LYS A 206 4.68 7.31 9.96
CA LYS A 206 4.39 8.11 11.16
C LYS A 206 3.03 8.80 11.10
N ALA A 207 2.53 9.11 9.90
CA ALA A 207 1.20 9.67 9.69
C ALA A 207 0.08 8.61 9.75
N GLY A 208 0.40 7.32 10.00
CA GLY A 208 -0.56 6.24 10.25
C GLY A 208 -0.73 5.24 9.10
N THR A 209 0.01 5.38 7.98
CA THR A 209 -0.06 4.40 6.90
C THR A 209 0.90 3.23 7.17
N THR A 210 0.40 2.00 7.12
CA THR A 210 1.21 0.78 7.19
C THR A 210 1.95 0.57 5.86
N ILE A 211 3.20 0.08 5.89
CA ILE A 211 4.05 -0.04 4.69
C ILE A 211 4.56 -1.48 4.54
N LEU A 212 4.48 -2.01 3.32
CA LEU A 212 5.11 -3.27 2.90
C LEU A 212 5.88 -3.07 1.61
#